data_9bb291a98acaa83849c2e9989f7626f1
#
_entry.id   9bb291a98acaa83849c2e9989f7626f1
#
_cell.length_a   1.000
_cell.length_b   1.000
_cell.length_c   1.000
_cell.angle_alpha   90.00
_cell.angle_beta   90.00
_cell.angle_gamma   90.00
#
_symmetry.space_group_name_H-M   'P 1'
#
loop_
_entity.id
_entity.type
_entity.pdbx_description
1 polymer ?
#
loop_
_entity_poly.entity_id
_entity_poly.type
_entity_poly.pdbx_seq_one_letter_code
_entity_poly.pdbx_strand_id
1 'polypeptide(L)'
;MRKKMLFAVFSVMVIFALAVSPVGAVTDGELDGEGHPHVVLLLMEVNGAPAFRCSGTLISPTFLLTAGHCTNGFPDFEFSGMRVFTESDVQAGIGTTNNYPFAGPNAVEAIRWASHPLYETAPFYFHDVGMVELAEPIVLDEYGTLPSVNQFDSFKPKRGDKITFTSVGYGLQESFPTPASFLASNTRTRYVAYPKLIQINGGIVGDFSMLLSNNHHTGGTCFGDSGGPNFLGDSNVVAGITSFGLNGNCAGTGGVFRTDRQDVQDFIYDFMNP
;
A
#
# COMPACT_ATOMS: atom_id res chain seq x y z
N MET A 1 2.33 22.52 -52.66
CA MET A 1 2.92 22.69 -51.32
C MET A 1 1.92 22.61 -50.15
N ARG A 2 0.70 23.18 -50.25
CA ARG A 2 -0.32 23.14 -49.14
C ARG A 2 -0.80 21.74 -48.71
N LYS A 3 -0.96 20.77 -49.65
CA LYS A 3 -1.42 19.40 -49.31
C LYS A 3 -0.38 18.56 -48.53
N LYS A 4 0.90 18.75 -48.77
CA LYS A 4 1.97 18.04 -48.04
C LYS A 4 2.16 18.57 -46.62
N MET A 5 1.88 19.86 -46.39
CA MET A 5 1.95 20.47 -45.06
C MET A 5 0.79 20.04 -44.15
N LEU A 6 -0.42 19.84 -44.71
CA LEU A 6 -1.55 19.32 -43.98
C LEU A 6 -1.33 17.87 -43.47
N PHE A 7 -0.71 17.03 -44.30
CA PHE A 7 -0.40 15.64 -43.93
C PHE A 7 0.66 15.55 -42.83
N ALA A 8 1.68 16.41 -42.88
CA ALA A 8 2.71 16.47 -41.83
C ALA A 8 2.15 16.97 -40.48
N VAL A 9 1.25 17.94 -40.48
CA VAL A 9 0.60 18.44 -39.25
C VAL A 9 -0.35 17.39 -38.65
N PHE A 10 -1.07 16.65 -39.50
CA PHE A 10 -1.95 15.58 -39.03
C PHE A 10 -1.15 14.39 -38.48
N SER A 11 -0.02 14.01 -39.10
CA SER A 11 0.85 12.96 -38.56
C SER A 11 1.51 13.34 -37.22
N VAL A 12 1.91 14.60 -37.05
CA VAL A 12 2.45 15.10 -35.77
C VAL A 12 1.37 15.16 -34.70
N MET A 13 0.12 15.56 -35.02
CA MET A 13 -0.98 15.53 -34.08
C MET A 13 -1.36 14.10 -33.64
N VAL A 14 -1.33 13.13 -34.55
CA VAL A 14 -1.61 11.72 -34.22
C VAL A 14 -0.52 11.11 -33.33
N ILE A 15 0.75 11.48 -33.53
CA ILE A 15 1.87 11.02 -32.69
C ILE A 15 1.80 11.64 -31.29
N PHE A 16 1.38 12.88 -31.13
CA PHE A 16 1.16 13.49 -29.80
C PHE A 16 -0.07 12.96 -29.06
N ALA A 17 -1.08 12.44 -29.78
CA ALA A 17 -2.27 11.85 -29.15
C ALA A 17 -2.05 10.42 -28.58
N LEU A 18 -0.92 9.77 -28.90
CA LEU A 18 -0.60 8.42 -28.44
C LEU A 18 0.36 8.37 -27.23
N ALA A 19 0.82 9.52 -26.74
CA ALA A 19 1.67 9.61 -25.55
C ALA A 19 0.87 9.97 -24.28
N VAL A 20 -0.34 9.42 -24.14
CA VAL A 20 -1.00 9.40 -22.82
C VAL A 20 -0.43 8.21 -22.08
N SER A 21 0.59 8.44 -21.27
CA SER A 21 1.00 7.45 -20.27
C SER A 21 -0.20 7.15 -19.39
N PRO A 22 -0.56 5.89 -19.16
CA PRO A 22 -1.58 5.57 -18.19
C PRO A 22 -1.13 6.12 -16.83
N VAL A 23 -1.94 6.98 -16.25
CA VAL A 23 -1.77 7.45 -14.87
C VAL A 23 -2.11 6.25 -13.98
N GLY A 24 -1.17 5.81 -13.17
CA GLY A 24 -1.27 4.56 -12.43
C GLY A 24 -1.64 4.72 -10.95
N ALA A 25 -2.04 3.63 -10.30
CA ALA A 25 -2.37 3.50 -8.87
C ALA A 25 -1.14 3.66 -7.98
N VAL A 26 -1.37 3.91 -6.68
CA VAL A 26 -0.50 4.76 -5.92
C VAL A 26 -0.46 6.08 -6.70
N THR A 27 -0.98 7.15 -6.22
CA THR A 27 -1.16 8.37 -7.02
C THR A 27 0.13 8.75 -7.73
N ASP A 28 0.05 8.98 -9.05
CA ASP A 28 1.22 9.26 -9.90
C ASP A 28 2.32 8.16 -9.87
N GLY A 29 1.95 6.92 -9.56
CA GLY A 29 2.84 5.74 -9.60
C GLY A 29 2.87 5.05 -10.95
N GLU A 30 3.58 3.93 -11.03
CA GLU A 30 3.67 3.06 -12.21
C GLU A 30 3.22 1.63 -11.89
N LEU A 31 2.88 0.86 -12.92
CA LEU A 31 2.50 -0.55 -12.75
C LEU A 31 3.68 -1.32 -12.12
N ASP A 32 3.42 -2.00 -11.00
CA ASP A 32 4.42 -2.83 -10.33
C ASP A 32 4.73 -4.12 -11.10
N GLY A 33 3.73 -4.67 -11.79
CA GLY A 33 3.86 -5.97 -12.44
C GLY A 33 4.31 -7.04 -11.46
N GLU A 34 5.41 -7.72 -11.76
CA GLU A 34 6.01 -8.75 -10.90
C GLU A 34 7.16 -8.22 -10.01
N GLY A 35 7.26 -6.90 -9.82
CA GLY A 35 8.34 -6.28 -9.04
C GLY A 35 8.31 -6.67 -7.56
N HIS A 36 7.13 -6.72 -6.95
CA HIS A 36 6.97 -6.99 -5.52
C HIS A 36 5.87 -8.06 -5.27
N PRO A 37 6.08 -9.33 -5.65
CA PRO A 37 5.07 -10.38 -5.51
C PRO A 37 4.65 -10.68 -4.07
N HIS A 38 5.46 -10.28 -3.09
CA HIS A 38 5.17 -10.38 -1.66
C HIS A 38 4.23 -9.27 -1.14
N VAL A 39 3.84 -8.30 -1.99
CA VAL A 39 2.79 -7.33 -1.66
C VAL A 39 1.48 -7.81 -2.24
N VAL A 40 0.48 -7.98 -1.36
CA VAL A 40 -0.81 -8.61 -1.70
C VAL A 40 -1.98 -7.69 -1.35
N LEU A 41 -3.10 -7.89 -2.05
CA LEU A 41 -4.37 -7.24 -1.71
C LEU A 41 -5.01 -8.02 -0.55
N LEU A 42 -5.35 -7.32 0.54
CA LEU A 42 -6.09 -7.85 1.68
C LEU A 42 -7.56 -7.41 1.59
N LEU A 43 -8.47 -8.36 1.63
CA LEU A 43 -9.91 -8.13 1.71
C LEU A 43 -10.41 -8.49 3.11
N MET A 44 -11.26 -7.64 3.68
CA MET A 44 -11.93 -7.86 4.96
C MET A 44 -13.43 -8.03 4.76
N GLU A 45 -14.01 -8.97 5.50
CA GLU A 45 -15.44 -9.24 5.51
C GLU A 45 -16.11 -8.74 6.80
N VAL A 46 -17.35 -8.30 6.65
CA VAL A 46 -18.25 -7.97 7.76
C VAL A 46 -19.52 -8.79 7.59
N ASN A 47 -19.91 -9.53 8.62
CA ASN A 47 -21.07 -10.44 8.59
C ASN A 47 -21.02 -11.45 7.41
N GLY A 48 -19.83 -11.92 7.05
CA GLY A 48 -19.63 -12.87 5.95
C GLY A 48 -19.72 -12.26 4.54
N ALA A 49 -19.78 -10.95 4.43
CA ALA A 49 -19.80 -10.26 3.14
C ALA A 49 -18.55 -9.38 2.95
N PRO A 50 -17.96 -9.34 1.73
CA PRO A 50 -16.85 -8.46 1.41
C PRO A 50 -17.20 -6.99 1.69
N ALA A 51 -16.38 -6.28 2.45
CA ALA A 51 -16.69 -4.93 2.91
C ALA A 51 -15.56 -3.93 2.67
N PHE A 52 -14.32 -4.27 3.03
CA PHE A 52 -13.19 -3.37 2.96
C PHE A 52 -11.98 -4.02 2.30
N ARG A 53 -11.03 -3.21 1.87
CA ARG A 53 -9.75 -3.68 1.35
C ARG A 53 -8.60 -2.82 1.83
N CYS A 54 -7.48 -3.48 2.01
CA CYS A 54 -6.17 -2.93 2.32
C CYS A 54 -5.11 -3.57 1.40
N SER A 55 -3.89 -3.15 1.58
CA SER A 55 -2.69 -3.83 1.09
C SER A 55 -1.95 -4.45 2.27
N GLY A 56 -1.02 -5.36 1.99
CA GLY A 56 -0.17 -5.94 3.02
C GLY A 56 1.08 -6.57 2.43
N THR A 57 2.03 -6.89 3.29
CA THR A 57 3.33 -7.47 2.90
C THR A 57 3.50 -8.85 3.54
N LEU A 58 3.70 -9.87 2.74
CA LEU A 58 4.13 -11.18 3.23
C LEU A 58 5.57 -11.06 3.78
N ILE A 59 5.74 -11.34 5.06
CA ILE A 59 7.04 -11.39 5.74
C ILE A 59 7.51 -12.82 5.97
N SER A 60 6.65 -13.78 5.65
CA SER A 60 6.93 -15.22 5.58
C SER A 60 5.86 -15.89 4.71
N PRO A 61 5.94 -17.20 4.42
CA PRO A 61 4.92 -17.89 3.64
C PRO A 61 3.50 -17.77 4.18
N THR A 62 3.31 -17.63 5.50
CA THR A 62 1.99 -17.64 6.14
C THR A 62 1.68 -16.39 6.95
N PHE A 63 2.62 -15.43 7.07
CA PHE A 63 2.39 -14.22 7.86
C PHE A 63 2.44 -12.97 7.00
N LEU A 64 1.36 -12.20 7.11
CA LEU A 64 1.17 -10.91 6.44
C LEU A 64 1.25 -9.78 7.47
N LEU A 65 2.09 -8.79 7.19
CA LEU A 65 2.16 -7.52 7.90
C LEU A 65 1.26 -6.50 7.21
N THR A 66 0.43 -5.80 7.97
CA THR A 66 -0.49 -4.77 7.48
C THR A 66 -0.71 -3.69 8.54
N ALA A 67 -1.67 -2.78 8.35
CA ALA A 67 -2.01 -1.76 9.33
C ALA A 67 -2.97 -2.29 10.41
N GLY A 68 -2.92 -1.70 11.59
CA GLY A 68 -3.82 -2.00 12.70
C GLY A 68 -5.28 -1.72 12.34
N HIS A 69 -5.55 -0.60 11.64
CA HIS A 69 -6.90 -0.30 11.18
C HIS A 69 -7.43 -1.27 10.11
N CYS A 70 -6.56 -2.07 9.49
CA CYS A 70 -6.97 -3.15 8.57
C CYS A 70 -7.32 -4.45 9.31
N THR A 71 -7.02 -4.58 10.61
CA THR A 71 -7.24 -5.80 11.39
C THR A 71 -8.14 -5.61 12.61
N ASN A 72 -8.32 -4.38 13.09
CA ASN A 72 -9.04 -4.08 14.33
C ASN A 72 -10.60 -4.04 14.18
N GLY A 73 -11.10 -3.93 12.94
CA GLY A 73 -12.51 -3.61 12.73
C GLY A 73 -12.83 -2.15 13.04
N PHE A 74 -14.12 -1.87 13.34
CA PHE A 74 -14.63 -0.55 13.65
C PHE A 74 -15.50 -0.62 14.92
N PRO A 75 -15.80 0.49 15.58
CA PRO A 75 -16.59 0.47 16.83
C PRO A 75 -17.92 -0.27 16.74
N ASP A 76 -18.52 -0.33 15.56
CA ASP A 76 -19.86 -0.92 15.36
C ASP A 76 -19.81 -2.36 14.81
N PHE A 77 -18.65 -2.89 14.42
CA PHE A 77 -18.50 -4.24 13.87
C PHE A 77 -17.07 -4.77 13.91
N GLU A 78 -16.95 -6.08 14.03
CA GLU A 78 -15.72 -6.83 13.90
C GLU A 78 -15.62 -7.45 12.49
N PHE A 79 -14.41 -7.70 12.04
CA PHE A 79 -14.20 -8.45 10.81
C PHE A 79 -14.51 -9.93 11.06
N SER A 80 -15.39 -10.48 10.21
CA SER A 80 -15.83 -11.88 10.28
C SER A 80 -14.96 -12.83 9.46
N GLY A 81 -14.13 -12.31 8.58
CA GLY A 81 -13.21 -13.05 7.72
C GLY A 81 -12.24 -12.13 7.01
N MET A 82 -11.12 -12.71 6.59
CA MET A 82 -10.15 -12.02 5.74
C MET A 82 -9.57 -12.99 4.72
N ARG A 83 -9.19 -12.46 3.57
CA ARG A 83 -8.43 -13.21 2.54
C ARG A 83 -7.48 -12.31 1.79
N VAL A 84 -6.43 -12.90 1.22
CA VAL A 84 -5.49 -12.19 0.36
C VAL A 84 -5.60 -12.66 -1.07
N PHE A 85 -5.33 -11.74 -2.01
CA PHE A 85 -5.19 -12.01 -3.44
C PHE A 85 -3.76 -11.67 -3.85
N THR A 86 -3.10 -12.58 -4.56
CA THR A 86 -1.65 -12.52 -4.83
C THR A 86 -1.30 -11.93 -6.20
N GLU A 87 -2.28 -11.85 -7.10
CA GLU A 87 -2.05 -11.38 -8.47
C GLU A 87 -1.68 -9.89 -8.49
N SER A 88 -0.74 -9.50 -9.34
CA SER A 88 -0.40 -8.09 -9.57
C SER A 88 -1.58 -7.32 -10.17
N ASP A 89 -2.41 -7.98 -10.96
CA ASP A 89 -3.67 -7.42 -11.51
C ASP A 89 -4.86 -8.30 -11.15
N VAL A 90 -5.33 -8.17 -9.91
CA VAL A 90 -6.54 -8.86 -9.42
C VAL A 90 -7.76 -8.49 -10.26
N GLN A 91 -7.83 -7.23 -10.75
CA GLN A 91 -8.94 -6.76 -11.56
C GLN A 91 -9.09 -7.52 -12.89
N ALA A 92 -7.98 -7.75 -13.59
CA ALA A 92 -7.98 -8.50 -14.83
C ALA A 92 -8.31 -9.98 -14.65
N GLY A 93 -8.01 -10.54 -13.47
CA GLY A 93 -8.26 -11.94 -13.13
C GLY A 93 -9.70 -12.27 -12.75
N ILE A 94 -10.57 -11.29 -12.51
CA ILE A 94 -11.94 -11.51 -12.03
C ILE A 94 -12.74 -12.40 -13.02
N GLY A 95 -13.24 -13.52 -12.51
CA GLY A 95 -14.02 -14.48 -13.29
C GLY A 95 -13.20 -15.39 -14.20
N THR A 96 -11.87 -15.32 -14.16
CA THR A 96 -10.94 -16.16 -14.93
C THR A 96 -9.92 -16.84 -14.03
N THR A 97 -8.98 -16.11 -13.44
CA THR A 97 -7.94 -16.64 -12.58
C THR A 97 -8.22 -16.43 -11.09
N ASN A 98 -9.16 -15.54 -10.76
CA ASN A 98 -9.65 -15.34 -9.40
C ASN A 98 -11.16 -15.10 -9.37
N ASN A 99 -11.74 -15.14 -8.19
CA ASN A 99 -13.18 -14.91 -7.97
C ASN A 99 -13.43 -13.68 -7.08
N TYR A 100 -12.50 -12.70 -7.11
CA TYR A 100 -12.63 -11.49 -6.31
C TYR A 100 -14.04 -10.87 -6.39
N PRO A 101 -14.64 -10.46 -5.28
CA PRO A 101 -14.10 -10.40 -3.91
C PRO A 101 -14.30 -11.68 -3.08
N PHE A 102 -14.77 -12.75 -3.66
CA PHE A 102 -15.08 -14.02 -3.00
C PHE A 102 -13.88 -14.97 -3.01
N ALA A 103 -13.96 -16.02 -2.17
CA ALA A 103 -13.00 -17.12 -2.17
C ALA A 103 -12.93 -17.81 -3.53
N GLY A 104 -11.78 -18.37 -3.86
CA GLY A 104 -11.55 -19.05 -5.14
C GLY A 104 -10.09 -19.13 -5.51
N PRO A 105 -9.77 -19.43 -6.75
CA PRO A 105 -8.39 -19.47 -7.21
C PRO A 105 -7.64 -18.16 -6.90
N ASN A 106 -6.35 -18.26 -6.62
CA ASN A 106 -5.46 -17.14 -6.27
C ASN A 106 -5.89 -16.29 -5.08
N ALA A 107 -6.78 -16.84 -4.22
CA ALA A 107 -7.16 -16.27 -2.94
C ALA A 107 -6.80 -17.24 -1.81
N VAL A 108 -6.16 -16.74 -0.75
CA VAL A 108 -5.84 -17.51 0.45
C VAL A 108 -6.56 -16.90 1.65
N GLU A 109 -7.31 -17.74 2.38
CA GLU A 109 -8.07 -17.32 3.57
C GLU A 109 -7.12 -17.08 4.75
N ALA A 110 -7.49 -16.13 5.61
CA ALA A 110 -6.86 -15.92 6.90
C ALA A 110 -7.51 -16.80 7.97
N ILE A 111 -6.71 -17.31 8.90
CA ILE A 111 -7.18 -18.07 10.05
C ILE A 111 -7.09 -17.28 11.36
N ARG A 112 -6.25 -16.24 11.39
CA ARG A 112 -6.06 -15.39 12.56
C ARG A 112 -5.58 -14.01 12.13
N TRP A 113 -6.03 -12.96 12.85
CA TRP A 113 -5.53 -11.60 12.69
C TRP A 113 -5.62 -10.85 14.01
N ALA A 114 -4.76 -9.87 14.18
CA ALA A 114 -4.78 -8.96 15.32
C ALA A 114 -4.15 -7.62 14.98
N SER A 115 -4.63 -6.56 15.59
CA SER A 115 -3.94 -5.27 15.68
C SER A 115 -3.02 -5.25 16.90
N HIS A 116 -2.04 -4.35 16.90
CA HIS A 116 -1.22 -4.08 18.07
C HIS A 116 -2.11 -3.80 19.29
N PRO A 117 -1.80 -4.36 20.50
CA PRO A 117 -2.67 -4.21 21.68
C PRO A 117 -2.92 -2.76 22.12
N LEU A 118 -2.01 -1.85 21.78
CA LEU A 118 -2.14 -0.42 22.07
C LEU A 118 -2.70 0.38 20.88
N TYR A 119 -3.19 -0.30 19.84
CA TYR A 119 -3.83 0.40 18.72
C TYR A 119 -5.11 1.09 19.22
N GLU A 120 -5.22 2.38 18.91
CA GLU A 120 -6.37 3.19 19.25
C GLU A 120 -6.94 3.82 17.98
N THR A 121 -8.26 3.86 17.90
CA THR A 121 -8.96 4.41 16.74
C THR A 121 -9.03 5.94 16.74
N ALA A 122 -8.66 6.59 17.86
CA ALA A 122 -8.66 8.05 17.98
C ALA A 122 -7.50 8.56 18.85
N PRO A 123 -6.42 9.02 18.28
CA PRO A 123 -6.12 9.08 16.84
C PRO A 123 -5.64 7.73 16.29
N PHE A 124 -6.26 7.29 15.23
CA PHE A 124 -6.13 5.97 14.63
C PHE A 124 -4.71 5.63 14.12
N TYR A 125 -3.81 6.57 14.01
CA TYR A 125 -2.43 6.39 13.54
C TYR A 125 -1.43 6.04 14.65
N PHE A 126 -1.87 5.87 15.89
CA PHE A 126 -1.01 5.35 16.97
C PHE A 126 -1.04 3.83 16.98
N HIS A 127 0.14 3.21 17.04
CA HIS A 127 0.32 1.75 17.01
C HIS A 127 -0.41 1.07 15.84
N ASP A 128 -0.47 1.75 14.69
CA ASP A 128 -1.21 1.30 13.51
C ASP A 128 -0.48 0.19 12.76
N VAL A 129 -0.33 -0.94 13.43
CA VAL A 129 0.26 -2.17 12.89
C VAL A 129 -0.65 -3.35 13.19
N GLY A 130 -0.80 -4.23 12.20
CA GLY A 130 -1.60 -5.44 12.27
C GLY A 130 -0.90 -6.62 11.62
N MET A 131 -1.26 -7.81 12.08
CA MET A 131 -0.76 -9.07 11.57
C MET A 131 -1.92 -9.97 11.14
N VAL A 132 -1.70 -10.75 10.09
CA VAL A 132 -2.64 -11.76 9.59
C VAL A 132 -1.88 -13.06 9.37
N GLU A 133 -2.46 -14.18 9.83
CA GLU A 133 -1.97 -15.54 9.56
C GLU A 133 -2.85 -16.20 8.52
N LEU A 134 -2.23 -16.74 7.48
CA LEU A 134 -2.91 -17.39 6.36
C LEU A 134 -3.10 -18.88 6.61
N ALA A 135 -4.19 -19.43 6.09
CA ALA A 135 -4.53 -20.86 6.18
C ALA A 135 -3.54 -21.74 5.40
N GLU A 136 -3.01 -21.22 4.29
CA GLU A 136 -2.11 -21.94 3.39
C GLU A 136 -0.88 -21.07 3.06
N PRO A 137 0.30 -21.68 2.87
CA PRO A 137 1.51 -20.93 2.57
C PRO A 137 1.51 -20.41 1.13
N ILE A 138 1.88 -19.14 0.97
CA ILE A 138 2.23 -18.52 -0.32
C ILE A 138 3.76 -18.56 -0.42
N VAL A 139 4.27 -19.46 -1.26
CA VAL A 139 5.72 -19.68 -1.41
C VAL A 139 6.27 -18.77 -2.48
N LEU A 140 7.18 -17.88 -2.09
CA LEU A 140 7.87 -16.91 -2.94
C LEU A 140 9.39 -17.04 -2.75
N ASP A 141 10.15 -16.53 -3.70
CA ASP A 141 11.62 -16.50 -3.61
C ASP A 141 12.11 -15.51 -2.53
N GLU A 142 11.36 -14.40 -2.32
CA GLU A 142 11.69 -13.36 -1.36
C GLU A 142 10.43 -12.84 -0.63
N TYR A 143 10.64 -12.36 0.58
CA TYR A 143 9.61 -11.76 1.44
C TYR A 143 10.07 -10.40 1.95
N GLY A 144 9.13 -9.60 2.45
CA GLY A 144 9.45 -8.39 3.21
C GLY A 144 10.25 -8.73 4.47
N THR A 145 11.18 -7.88 4.84
CA THR A 145 12.01 -8.04 6.04
C THR A 145 11.82 -6.85 6.98
N LEU A 146 12.00 -7.08 8.29
CA LEU A 146 11.93 -6.00 9.26
C LEU A 146 13.29 -5.28 9.36
N PRO A 147 13.28 -3.95 9.61
CA PRO A 147 14.49 -3.20 9.91
C PRO A 147 15.09 -3.60 11.27
N SER A 148 16.32 -3.17 11.54
CA SER A 148 16.84 -3.21 12.90
C SER A 148 16.09 -2.23 13.80
N VAL A 149 15.97 -2.56 15.09
CA VAL A 149 15.33 -1.65 16.06
C VAL A 149 16.02 -0.29 16.06
N ASN A 150 15.22 0.78 16.02
CA ASN A 150 15.64 2.18 15.98
C ASN A 150 16.52 2.56 14.77
N GLN A 151 16.44 1.79 13.68
CA GLN A 151 17.26 2.01 12.47
C GLN A 151 17.12 3.42 11.91
N PHE A 152 15.93 4.00 12.01
CA PHE A 152 15.62 5.30 11.40
C PHE A 152 15.77 6.50 12.34
N ASP A 153 16.21 6.31 13.59
CA ASP A 153 16.37 7.40 14.56
C ASP A 153 17.43 8.43 14.13
N SER A 154 18.42 7.99 13.36
CA SER A 154 19.45 8.85 12.81
C SER A 154 19.04 9.65 11.57
N PHE A 155 17.87 9.33 10.97
CA PHE A 155 17.39 9.98 9.77
C PHE A 155 16.99 11.43 10.08
N LYS A 156 17.54 12.35 9.31
CA LYS A 156 17.28 13.80 9.43
C LYS A 156 17.10 14.35 8.02
N PRO A 157 15.87 14.43 7.54
CA PRO A 157 15.64 14.98 6.21
C PRO A 157 16.12 16.44 6.17
N LYS A 158 17.11 16.73 5.35
CA LYS A 158 17.59 18.07 5.04
C LYS A 158 17.20 18.43 3.63
N ARG A 159 17.11 19.73 3.35
CA ARG A 159 16.87 20.19 1.98
C ARG A 159 17.95 19.62 1.05
N GLY A 160 17.54 18.75 0.10
CA GLY A 160 18.43 18.09 -0.84
C GLY A 160 18.79 16.64 -0.50
N ASP A 161 18.40 16.12 0.68
CA ASP A 161 18.56 14.71 1.01
C ASP A 161 17.67 13.85 0.10
N LYS A 162 18.20 12.69 -0.29
CA LYS A 162 17.52 11.75 -1.19
C LYS A 162 17.19 10.44 -0.47
N ILE A 163 16.68 10.53 0.78
CA ILE A 163 16.15 9.33 1.44
C ILE A 163 14.84 9.02 0.74
N THR A 164 14.86 7.95 -0.06
CA THR A 164 13.72 7.48 -0.85
C THR A 164 13.17 6.19 -0.27
N PHE A 165 11.90 5.95 -0.56
CA PHE A 165 11.21 4.72 -0.22
C PHE A 165 10.56 4.18 -1.49
N THR A 166 10.25 2.88 -1.48
CA THR A 166 9.44 2.23 -2.51
C THR A 166 8.12 1.87 -1.87
N SER A 167 7.06 2.61 -2.21
CA SER A 167 5.70 2.39 -1.72
C SER A 167 4.93 1.54 -2.72
N VAL A 168 4.35 0.43 -2.27
CA VAL A 168 3.64 -0.52 -3.12
C VAL A 168 2.26 -0.82 -2.55
N GLY A 169 1.24 -0.88 -3.42
CA GLY A 169 -0.11 -1.22 -2.97
C GLY A 169 -1.15 -1.33 -4.07
N TYR A 170 -2.40 -1.53 -3.66
CA TYR A 170 -3.58 -1.72 -4.51
C TYR A 170 -4.61 -0.59 -4.34
N GLY A 171 -4.15 0.59 -3.95
CA GLY A 171 -5.00 1.73 -3.67
C GLY A 171 -5.52 2.47 -4.90
N LEU A 172 -6.07 3.68 -4.68
CA LEU A 172 -6.56 4.54 -5.75
C LEU A 172 -5.41 5.17 -6.53
N GLN A 173 -5.58 5.23 -7.85
CA GLN A 173 -4.62 5.84 -8.76
C GLN A 173 -4.77 7.36 -8.84
N GLU A 174 -5.99 7.84 -8.66
CA GLU A 174 -6.33 9.24 -8.65
C GLU A 174 -7.33 9.49 -7.53
N SER A 175 -7.17 10.56 -6.80
CA SER A 175 -8.10 10.95 -5.75
C SER A 175 -8.80 12.29 -6.01
N PHE A 176 -8.52 12.91 -7.14
CA PHE A 176 -9.12 14.19 -7.53
C PHE A 176 -9.56 14.21 -9.00
N PRO A 177 -10.77 14.69 -9.29
CA PRO A 177 -11.84 15.05 -8.37
C PRO A 177 -12.46 13.81 -7.73
N THR A 178 -12.71 13.85 -6.41
CA THR A 178 -13.10 12.70 -5.59
C THR A 178 -14.20 11.78 -6.17
N PRO A 179 -15.36 12.29 -6.70
CA PRO A 179 -16.39 11.42 -7.24
C PRO A 179 -15.96 10.67 -8.51
N ALA A 180 -15.17 11.29 -9.39
CA ALA A 180 -14.72 10.70 -10.62
C ALA A 180 -13.57 9.69 -10.38
N SER A 181 -12.68 9.97 -9.44
CA SER A 181 -11.55 9.10 -9.11
C SER A 181 -11.98 7.75 -8.55
N PHE A 182 -12.97 7.70 -7.66
CA PHE A 182 -13.48 6.45 -7.13
C PHE A 182 -14.08 5.52 -8.20
N LEU A 183 -14.68 6.08 -9.24
CA LEU A 183 -15.25 5.31 -10.34
C LEU A 183 -14.20 4.88 -11.38
N ALA A 184 -13.27 5.77 -11.71
CA ALA A 184 -12.33 5.59 -12.81
C ALA A 184 -11.03 4.88 -12.40
N SER A 185 -10.57 5.09 -11.16
CA SER A 185 -9.25 4.64 -10.69
C SER A 185 -9.29 3.59 -9.58
N ASN A 186 -10.45 2.96 -9.36
CA ASN A 186 -10.62 1.90 -8.37
C ASN A 186 -10.27 0.52 -8.97
N THR A 187 -9.16 0.40 -9.67
CA THR A 187 -8.63 -0.89 -10.11
C THR A 187 -7.98 -1.62 -8.94
N ARG A 188 -7.94 -2.95 -8.98
CA ARG A 188 -7.28 -3.81 -7.99
C ARG A 188 -5.98 -4.30 -8.60
N THR A 189 -5.19 -3.36 -9.09
CA THR A 189 -3.91 -3.61 -9.74
C THR A 189 -2.81 -3.06 -8.83
N ARG A 190 -1.71 -3.79 -8.69
CA ARG A 190 -0.57 -3.37 -7.86
C ARG A 190 0.27 -2.34 -8.59
N TYR A 191 0.61 -1.28 -7.86
CA TYR A 191 1.44 -0.18 -8.37
C TYR A 191 2.54 0.16 -7.38
N VAL A 192 3.53 0.89 -7.88
CA VAL A 192 4.70 1.32 -7.13
C VAL A 192 4.93 2.82 -7.31
N ALA A 193 5.38 3.50 -6.25
CA ALA A 193 5.86 4.88 -6.27
C ALA A 193 7.13 5.02 -5.44
N TYR A 194 7.86 6.14 -5.66
CA TYR A 194 9.18 6.37 -5.05
C TYR A 194 9.19 7.68 -4.22
N PRO A 195 8.39 7.73 -3.14
CA PRO A 195 8.31 8.92 -2.30
C PRO A 195 9.60 9.16 -1.53
N LYS A 196 9.76 10.41 -1.09
CA LYS A 196 10.92 10.89 -0.31
C LYS A 196 10.50 11.17 1.12
N LEU A 197 11.43 10.98 2.05
CA LEU A 197 11.24 11.37 3.44
C LEU A 197 11.05 12.89 3.56
N ILE A 198 9.93 13.28 4.17
CA ILE A 198 9.61 14.69 4.47
C ILE A 198 9.82 14.99 5.94
N GLN A 199 9.35 14.12 6.83
CA GLN A 199 9.44 14.32 8.28
C GLN A 199 9.59 12.99 9.00
N ILE A 200 10.41 12.99 10.06
CA ILE A 200 10.60 11.90 11.01
C ILE A 200 11.10 12.48 12.34
N ASN A 201 10.92 11.76 13.44
CA ASN A 201 11.48 12.08 14.76
C ASN A 201 11.07 13.47 15.26
N GLY A 202 9.80 13.77 15.20
CA GLY A 202 9.25 15.01 15.75
C GLY A 202 8.05 15.56 15.01
N GLY A 203 7.51 16.66 15.51
CA GLY A 203 6.29 17.28 14.99
C GLY A 203 5.08 16.38 15.15
N ILE A 204 4.25 16.29 14.11
CA ILE A 204 3.01 15.50 14.11
C ILE A 204 3.27 13.99 14.12
N VAL A 205 4.42 13.54 13.62
CA VAL A 205 4.74 12.11 13.49
C VAL A 205 5.39 11.52 14.75
N GLY A 206 5.79 12.36 15.71
CA GLY A 206 6.50 11.88 16.91
C GLY A 206 7.73 11.05 16.55
N ASP A 207 7.99 9.99 17.30
CA ASP A 207 9.04 8.98 17.06
C ASP A 207 8.47 7.66 16.46
N PHE A 208 7.16 7.60 16.23
CA PHE A 208 6.43 6.39 15.80
C PHE A 208 6.04 6.39 14.32
N SER A 209 6.06 7.53 13.64
CA SER A 209 5.65 7.63 12.23
C SER A 209 6.63 8.45 11.39
N MET A 210 6.39 8.45 10.08
CA MET A 210 7.08 9.26 9.08
C MET A 210 6.06 9.93 8.16
N LEU A 211 6.40 11.10 7.59
CA LEU A 211 5.72 11.64 6.43
C LEU A 211 6.59 11.45 5.19
N LEU A 212 6.01 10.85 4.18
CA LEU A 212 6.61 10.71 2.86
C LEU A 212 5.92 11.66 1.87
N SER A 213 6.64 12.06 0.82
CA SER A 213 6.08 12.91 -0.23
C SER A 213 4.96 12.19 -0.99
N ASN A 214 3.97 12.97 -1.43
CA ASN A 214 2.93 12.49 -2.33
C ASN A 214 2.64 13.60 -3.34
N ASN A 215 3.22 13.52 -4.51
CA ASN A 215 3.11 14.53 -5.55
C ASN A 215 3.44 13.93 -6.92
N HIS A 216 3.12 14.65 -7.98
CA HIS A 216 3.28 14.21 -9.38
C HIS A 216 4.70 13.73 -9.76
N HIS A 217 5.75 14.11 -9.04
CA HIS A 217 7.12 13.67 -9.37
C HIS A 217 7.59 12.43 -8.61
N THR A 218 6.95 12.09 -7.52
CA THR A 218 7.37 10.99 -6.65
C THR A 218 6.29 9.92 -6.53
N GLY A 219 5.09 10.26 -6.94
CA GLY A 219 3.92 9.50 -6.54
C GLY A 219 3.72 9.49 -5.03
N GLY A 220 2.84 8.65 -4.55
CA GLY A 220 2.60 8.41 -3.13
C GLY A 220 1.33 7.59 -2.88
N THR A 221 1.09 7.23 -1.64
CA THR A 221 0.01 6.33 -1.23
C THR A 221 -1.35 7.01 -1.12
N CYS A 222 -2.43 6.26 -1.36
CA CYS A 222 -3.81 6.73 -1.31
C CYS A 222 -4.74 5.69 -0.66
N PHE A 223 -6.04 5.89 -0.72
CA PHE A 223 -7.05 4.98 -0.17
C PHE A 223 -6.97 3.58 -0.81
N GLY A 224 -6.79 2.56 0.02
CA GLY A 224 -6.59 1.17 -0.40
C GLY A 224 -5.12 0.72 -0.39
N ASP A 225 -4.15 1.66 -0.30
CA ASP A 225 -2.74 1.35 -0.02
C ASP A 225 -2.50 1.13 1.48
N SER A 226 -3.48 1.44 2.33
CA SER A 226 -3.46 1.15 3.77
C SER A 226 -2.89 -0.23 4.06
N GLY A 227 -1.94 -0.32 4.99
CA GLY A 227 -1.26 -1.58 5.33
C GLY A 227 -0.16 -2.01 4.38
N GLY A 228 -0.08 -1.43 3.17
CA GLY A 228 0.99 -1.69 2.21
C GLY A 228 2.34 -1.17 2.69
N PRO A 229 3.44 -1.75 2.18
CA PRO A 229 4.78 -1.39 2.60
C PRO A 229 5.25 -0.05 2.04
N ASN A 230 6.15 0.55 2.79
CA ASN A 230 7.08 1.56 2.31
C ASN A 230 8.49 0.99 2.57
N PHE A 231 9.06 0.37 1.56
CA PHE A 231 10.38 -0.23 1.64
C PHE A 231 11.47 0.83 1.67
N LEU A 232 12.58 0.56 2.34
CA LEU A 232 13.73 1.46 2.38
C LEU A 232 14.52 1.38 1.07
N GLY A 233 14.46 2.44 0.28
CA GLY A 233 15.08 2.49 -1.05
C GLY A 233 14.57 1.33 -1.92
N ASP A 234 15.49 0.61 -2.57
CA ASP A 234 15.20 -0.53 -3.45
C ASP A 234 15.32 -1.89 -2.71
N SER A 235 15.29 -1.89 -1.37
CA SER A 235 15.40 -3.12 -0.57
C SER A 235 14.01 -3.69 -0.21
N ASN A 236 13.98 -4.94 0.26
CA ASN A 236 12.77 -5.56 0.83
C ASN A 236 12.56 -5.22 2.32
N VAL A 237 13.31 -4.24 2.88
CA VAL A 237 13.15 -3.82 4.27
C VAL A 237 11.91 -2.94 4.38
N VAL A 238 10.87 -3.43 5.03
CA VAL A 238 9.63 -2.70 5.30
C VAL A 238 9.92 -1.64 6.36
N ALA A 239 10.26 -0.43 5.92
CA ALA A 239 10.58 0.68 6.83
C ALA A 239 9.34 1.19 7.58
N GLY A 240 8.19 1.00 6.99
CA GLY A 240 6.92 1.33 7.63
C GLY A 240 5.71 0.95 6.78
N ILE A 241 4.56 1.11 7.39
CA ILE A 241 3.25 0.68 6.90
C ILE A 241 2.43 1.92 6.53
N THR A 242 1.83 1.94 5.37
CA THR A 242 0.91 3.01 4.96
C THR A 242 -0.25 3.11 5.94
N SER A 243 -0.40 4.26 6.60
CA SER A 243 -1.29 4.44 7.73
C SER A 243 -2.33 5.54 7.52
N PHE A 244 -1.93 6.77 7.23
CA PHE A 244 -2.85 7.90 7.16
C PHE A 244 -2.48 8.92 6.08
N GLY A 245 -3.48 9.71 5.68
CA GLY A 245 -3.30 10.89 4.83
C GLY A 245 -3.67 12.17 5.59
N LEU A 246 -3.00 13.29 5.28
CA LEU A 246 -3.34 14.58 5.88
C LEU A 246 -4.52 15.27 5.18
N ASN A 247 -4.97 14.74 4.05
CA ASN A 247 -6.13 15.25 3.31
C ASN A 247 -6.78 14.16 2.45
N GLY A 248 -8.04 14.39 2.08
CA GLY A 248 -8.83 13.45 1.28
C GLY A 248 -8.43 13.33 -0.19
N ASN A 249 -7.48 14.15 -0.65
CA ASN A 249 -7.01 14.13 -2.05
C ASN A 249 -5.69 13.37 -2.21
N CYS A 250 -5.19 12.74 -1.16
CA CYS A 250 -3.91 12.03 -1.11
C CYS A 250 -2.71 12.88 -1.61
N ALA A 251 -2.81 14.21 -1.55
CA ALA A 251 -1.80 15.10 -2.10
C ALA A 251 -0.87 15.67 -1.01
N GLY A 252 0.37 15.93 -1.39
CA GLY A 252 1.40 16.55 -0.56
C GLY A 252 2.20 15.55 0.24
N THR A 253 1.57 14.83 1.17
CA THR A 253 2.26 13.84 2.03
C THR A 253 1.36 12.66 2.38
N GLY A 254 1.95 11.47 2.48
CA GLY A 254 1.38 10.26 3.08
C GLY A 254 2.02 9.95 4.43
N GLY A 255 1.21 9.51 5.39
CA GLY A 255 1.65 9.09 6.71
C GLY A 255 1.95 7.60 6.77
N VAL A 256 3.09 7.25 7.34
CA VAL A 256 3.64 5.91 7.41
C VAL A 256 3.98 5.57 8.86
N PHE A 257 3.43 4.49 9.39
CA PHE A 257 3.76 4.00 10.73
C PHE A 257 5.05 3.18 10.69
N ARG A 258 6.01 3.49 11.55
CA ARG A 258 7.36 2.89 11.56
C ARG A 258 7.33 1.46 12.09
N THR A 259 8.10 0.58 11.47
CA THR A 259 8.24 -0.83 11.88
C THR A 259 9.51 -1.10 12.69
N ASP A 260 10.40 -0.11 12.82
CA ASP A 260 11.64 -0.23 13.59
C ASP A 260 11.50 0.12 15.08
N ARG A 261 10.27 0.21 15.59
CA ARG A 261 10.03 0.37 17.03
C ARG A 261 10.07 -0.98 17.74
N GLN A 262 10.63 -1.02 18.96
CA GLN A 262 10.79 -2.26 19.73
C GLN A 262 9.42 -2.91 20.01
N ASP A 263 8.45 -2.14 20.48
CA ASP A 263 7.10 -2.62 20.78
C ASP A 263 6.39 -3.20 19.54
N VAL A 264 6.62 -2.62 18.38
CA VAL A 264 6.09 -3.12 17.10
C VAL A 264 6.71 -4.47 16.75
N GLN A 265 8.04 -4.59 16.87
CA GLN A 265 8.72 -5.86 16.59
C GLN A 265 8.39 -6.95 17.59
N ASP A 266 8.24 -6.59 18.86
CA ASP A 266 7.77 -7.52 19.91
C ASP A 266 6.36 -8.05 19.58
N PHE A 267 5.42 -7.16 19.20
CA PHE A 267 4.08 -7.57 18.75
C PHE A 267 4.12 -8.51 17.54
N ILE A 268 4.92 -8.20 16.52
CA ILE A 268 5.06 -9.05 15.33
C ILE A 268 5.62 -10.42 15.72
N TYR A 269 6.68 -10.44 16.54
CA TYR A 269 7.31 -11.67 17.00
C TYR A 269 6.35 -12.54 17.83
N ASP A 270 5.64 -11.94 18.79
CA ASP A 270 4.68 -12.66 19.66
C ASP A 270 3.50 -13.19 18.84
N PHE A 271 3.03 -12.45 17.83
CA PHE A 271 1.99 -12.95 16.93
C PHE A 271 2.46 -14.15 16.11
N MET A 272 3.70 -14.16 15.64
CA MET A 272 4.25 -15.27 14.86
C MET A 272 4.60 -16.50 15.70
N ASN A 273 4.78 -16.36 17.03
CA ASN A 273 5.19 -17.41 17.98
C ASN A 273 4.26 -17.44 19.19
N PRO A 274 2.97 -17.83 19.04
CA PRO A 274 1.94 -17.77 20.08
C PRO A 274 2.14 -18.76 21.22
#